data_801c33bbc98e38ef0f0e0ef128fe6a71
#
_entry.id   801c33bbc98e38ef0f0e0ef128fe6a71
#
_cell.length_a   1.000
_cell.length_b   1.000
_cell.length_c   1.000
_cell.angle_alpha   90.00
_cell.angle_beta   90.00
_cell.angle_gamma   90.00
#
_symmetry.space_group_name_H-M   'P 1'
#
loop_
_entity.id
_entity.type
_entity.pdbx_description
1 polymer ?
#
loop_
_entity_poly.entity_id
_entity_poly.type
_entity_poly.pdbx_seq_one_letter_code
_entity_poly.pdbx_strand_id
1 'polypeptide(L)'
;MQIIMREELLEAKNEATQEFIAQYEAKERDLMQLFDISNTAPVLSFFRPANGVILQPFSAKDKHYGVLIQTHEHANVTAVLAGMVIYVNHEIDNSYSVIVQHASYLSIYRSLSKVMTAVGNYVQAGESLALTGKQPLWFELWENGQALNPEEVIAF
;
A
#
# COMPACT_ATOMS: atom_id res chain seq x y z
N MET A 1 1.54 8.73 18.56
CA MET A 1 1.89 7.41 18.01
C MET A 1 1.94 7.35 16.49
N GLN A 2 1.03 7.99 15.78
CA GLN A 2 1.08 8.03 14.32
C GLN A 2 2.30 8.76 13.76
N ILE A 3 2.80 9.77 14.45
CA ILE A 3 3.98 10.54 14.03
C ILE A 3 5.24 9.68 14.07
N ILE A 4 5.43 8.89 15.13
CA ILE A 4 6.58 8.00 15.29
C ILE A 4 6.57 6.92 14.18
N MET A 5 5.40 6.39 13.86
CA MET A 5 5.28 5.39 12.80
C MET A 5 5.56 5.96 11.41
N ARG A 6 5.27 7.24 11.19
CA ARG A 6 5.62 7.89 9.93
C ARG A 6 7.11 8.12 9.78
N GLU A 7 7.80 8.45 10.86
CA GLU A 7 9.26 8.54 10.86
C GLU A 7 9.88 7.16 10.57
N GLU A 8 9.35 6.10 11.18
CA GLU A 8 9.76 4.73 10.88
C GLU A 8 9.47 4.36 9.43
N LEU A 9 8.34 4.79 8.90
CA LEU A 9 7.97 4.56 7.50
C LEU A 9 8.87 5.34 6.55
N LEU A 10 9.21 6.58 6.87
CA LEU A 10 10.15 7.38 6.10
C LEU A 10 11.56 6.80 6.18
N GLU A 11 11.98 6.31 7.34
CA GLU A 11 13.26 5.62 7.51
C GLU A 11 13.26 4.30 6.73
N ALA A 12 12.21 3.51 6.82
CA ALA A 12 12.07 2.28 6.03
C ALA A 12 12.13 2.60 4.54
N LYS A 13 11.48 3.68 4.10
CA LYS A 13 11.56 4.15 2.73
C LYS A 13 12.98 4.56 2.35
N ASN A 14 13.71 5.25 3.23
CA ASN A 14 15.04 5.74 2.94
C ASN A 14 16.10 4.64 3.02
N GLU A 15 15.98 3.71 3.96
CA GLU A 15 17.00 2.67 4.21
C GLU A 15 16.76 1.39 3.40
N ALA A 16 15.50 0.93 3.32
CA ALA A 16 15.18 -0.34 2.69
C ALA A 16 14.79 -0.23 1.23
N THR A 17 14.45 0.95 0.73
CA THR A 17 13.75 1.08 -0.54
C THR A 17 14.55 1.64 -1.69
N GLN A 18 15.71 2.25 -1.47
CA GLN A 18 16.48 2.79 -2.59
C GLN A 18 16.95 1.69 -3.55
N GLU A 19 17.40 0.56 -3.02
CA GLU A 19 17.72 -0.61 -3.85
C GLU A 19 16.48 -1.20 -4.51
N PHE A 20 15.41 -1.35 -3.75
CA PHE A 20 14.16 -1.93 -4.26
C PHE A 20 13.50 -1.05 -5.32
N ILE A 21 13.50 0.27 -5.11
CA ILE A 21 12.96 1.22 -6.09
C ILE A 21 13.74 1.15 -7.39
N ALA A 22 15.07 1.12 -7.33
CA ALA A 22 15.90 1.05 -8.52
C ALA A 22 15.65 -0.25 -9.29
N GLN A 23 15.55 -1.39 -8.60
CA GLN A 23 15.24 -2.68 -9.22
C GLN A 23 13.83 -2.71 -9.80
N TYR A 24 12.87 -2.15 -9.09
CA TYR A 24 11.49 -2.08 -9.54
C TYR A 24 11.36 -1.20 -10.78
N GLU A 25 11.96 -0.03 -10.79
CA GLU A 25 11.94 0.89 -11.93
C GLU A 25 12.63 0.28 -13.16
N ALA A 26 13.72 -0.47 -12.95
CA ALA A 26 14.38 -1.18 -14.04
C ALA A 26 13.49 -2.26 -14.63
N LYS A 27 12.83 -3.06 -13.80
CA LYS A 27 11.88 -4.09 -14.25
C LYS A 27 10.68 -3.49 -14.95
N GLU A 28 10.17 -2.40 -14.42
CA GLU A 28 9.02 -1.70 -14.99
C GLU A 28 9.39 -1.14 -16.37
N ARG A 29 10.58 -0.56 -16.52
CA ARG A 29 11.09 -0.10 -17.81
C ARG A 29 11.24 -1.23 -18.81
N ASP A 30 11.79 -2.37 -18.39
CA ASP A 30 11.94 -3.55 -19.24
C ASP A 30 10.59 -4.08 -19.69
N LEU A 31 9.63 -4.16 -18.78
CA LEU A 31 8.27 -4.58 -19.08
C LEU A 31 7.58 -3.57 -20.01
N MET A 32 7.77 -2.28 -19.80
CA MET A 32 7.22 -1.25 -20.68
C MET A 32 7.84 -1.28 -22.06
N GLN A 33 9.11 -1.60 -22.20
CA GLN A 33 9.74 -1.81 -23.49
C GLN A 33 9.18 -3.02 -24.22
N LEU A 34 8.90 -4.10 -23.49
CA LEU A 34 8.27 -5.30 -24.07
C LEU A 34 6.83 -5.04 -24.51
N PHE A 35 6.14 -4.15 -23.82
CA PHE A 35 4.76 -3.79 -24.09
C PHE A 35 4.59 -2.47 -24.83
N ASP A 36 5.68 -1.85 -25.27
CA ASP A 36 5.68 -0.58 -25.99
C ASP A 36 5.06 -0.67 -27.39
N ILE A 37 4.16 -1.55 -27.53
CA ILE A 37 3.36 -1.72 -28.73
C ILE A 37 2.18 -0.75 -28.71
N SER A 38 1.81 -0.25 -27.55
CA SER A 38 0.77 0.75 -27.43
C SER A 38 1.40 2.08 -27.03
N ASN A 39 1.38 3.02 -27.94
CA ASN A 39 1.78 4.40 -27.70
C ASN A 39 0.85 5.12 -26.71
N THR A 40 0.07 4.39 -25.93
CA THR A 40 -0.78 4.96 -24.92
C THR A 40 -0.08 4.85 -23.58
N ALA A 41 0.09 5.97 -22.89
CA ALA A 41 0.52 5.97 -21.50
C ALA A 41 -0.39 5.01 -20.71
N PRO A 42 0.17 4.07 -19.95
CA PRO A 42 -0.67 3.18 -19.15
C PRO A 42 -1.48 4.02 -18.18
N VAL A 43 -2.80 3.89 -18.27
CA VAL A 43 -3.69 4.44 -17.26
C VAL A 43 -3.51 3.59 -16.02
N LEU A 44 -2.96 4.17 -14.95
CA LEU A 44 -2.85 3.48 -13.68
C LEU A 44 -4.23 3.19 -13.15
N SER A 45 -4.54 1.91 -13.03
CA SER A 45 -5.81 1.45 -12.46
C SER A 45 -5.50 0.82 -11.11
N PHE A 46 -5.98 1.45 -10.07
CA PHE A 46 -5.79 0.95 -8.70
C PHE A 46 -6.87 -0.06 -8.36
N PHE A 47 -6.45 -1.18 -7.76
CA PHE A 47 -7.38 -2.10 -7.11
C PHE A 47 -7.73 -1.55 -5.73
N ARG A 48 -8.96 -1.80 -5.27
CA ARG A 48 -9.30 -1.44 -3.89
C ARG A 48 -8.54 -2.36 -2.93
N PRO A 49 -8.08 -1.83 -1.78
CA PRO A 49 -7.32 -2.63 -0.82
C PRO A 49 -8.15 -3.70 -0.11
N ALA A 50 -9.45 -3.48 0.04
CA ALA A 50 -10.38 -4.44 0.63
C ALA A 50 -11.81 -4.07 0.28
N ASN A 51 -12.72 -5.02 0.40
CA ASN A 51 -14.16 -4.76 0.25
C ASN A 51 -14.71 -4.27 1.59
N GLY A 52 -15.26 -3.08 1.60
CA GLY A 52 -15.77 -2.51 2.84
C GLY A 52 -16.37 -1.13 2.63
N VAL A 53 -16.69 -0.50 3.74
CA VAL A 53 -17.29 0.84 3.79
C VAL A 53 -16.30 1.79 4.44
N ILE A 54 -16.14 2.97 3.86
CA ILE A 54 -15.28 4.01 4.45
C ILE A 54 -15.96 4.52 5.72
N LEU A 55 -15.32 4.30 6.87
CA LEU A 55 -15.78 4.83 8.17
C LEU A 55 -15.28 6.23 8.41
N GLN A 56 -14.02 6.50 8.07
CA GLN A 56 -13.41 7.80 8.20
C GLN A 56 -12.64 8.11 6.93
N PRO A 57 -12.97 9.24 6.28
CA PRO A 57 -12.29 9.64 5.05
C PRO A 57 -10.93 10.27 5.33
N PHE A 58 -10.13 10.41 4.28
CA PHE A 58 -8.91 11.19 4.31
C PHE A 58 -9.23 12.65 4.61
N SER A 59 -8.44 13.27 5.49
CA SER A 59 -8.54 14.70 5.78
C SER A 59 -7.16 15.25 6.16
N ALA A 60 -6.48 15.85 5.19
CA ALA A 60 -5.17 16.46 5.42
C ALA A 60 -5.26 17.59 6.45
N LYS A 61 -6.36 18.32 6.48
CA LYS A 61 -6.64 19.39 7.43
C LYS A 61 -6.61 18.89 8.87
N ASP A 62 -7.17 17.72 9.11
CA ASP A 62 -7.26 17.09 10.43
C ASP A 62 -6.09 16.15 10.69
N LYS A 63 -5.07 16.15 9.83
CA LYS A 63 -3.93 15.23 9.88
C LYS A 63 -4.31 13.76 9.83
N HIS A 64 -5.43 13.47 9.20
CA HIS A 64 -5.94 12.11 8.96
C HIS A 64 -5.50 11.69 7.55
N TYR A 65 -4.32 11.07 7.45
CA TYR A 65 -3.64 10.87 6.18
C TYR A 65 -3.95 9.53 5.51
N GLY A 66 -5.03 8.90 5.90
CA GLY A 66 -5.47 7.64 5.33
C GLY A 66 -6.98 7.53 5.43
N VAL A 67 -7.48 6.34 5.12
CA VAL A 67 -8.90 6.02 5.27
C VAL A 67 -9.04 4.83 6.19
N LEU A 68 -10.13 4.83 6.95
CA LEU A 68 -10.50 3.71 7.81
C LEU A 68 -11.64 2.96 7.13
N ILE A 69 -11.42 1.67 6.85
CA ILE A 69 -12.33 0.84 6.07
C ILE A 69 -12.91 -0.24 6.97
N GLN A 70 -14.23 -0.24 7.13
CA GLN A 70 -14.93 -1.31 7.83
C GLN A 70 -15.14 -2.49 6.88
N THR A 71 -14.57 -3.63 7.23
CA THR A 71 -14.76 -4.88 6.51
C THR A 71 -15.39 -5.91 7.45
N HIS A 72 -15.82 -7.05 6.91
CA HIS A 72 -16.04 -8.20 7.78
C HIS A 72 -14.70 -8.70 8.32
N GLU A 73 -14.71 -9.43 9.41
CA GLU A 73 -13.49 -10.02 9.98
C GLU A 73 -12.91 -11.04 9.00
N HIS A 74 -11.58 -11.08 8.88
CA HIS A 74 -10.85 -11.95 7.96
C HIS A 74 -11.15 -11.68 6.48
N ALA A 75 -11.42 -10.42 6.13
CA ALA A 75 -11.56 -10.02 4.75
C ALA A 75 -10.19 -9.96 4.06
N ASN A 76 -10.16 -10.26 2.77
CA ASN A 76 -8.96 -10.17 1.96
C ASN A 76 -8.47 -8.72 1.84
N VAL A 77 -7.17 -8.54 2.05
CA VAL A 77 -6.47 -7.29 1.78
C VAL A 77 -5.55 -7.52 0.59
N THR A 78 -5.70 -6.70 -0.43
CA THR A 78 -5.02 -6.88 -1.72
C THR A 78 -4.10 -5.71 -2.03
N ALA A 79 -3.05 -5.99 -2.81
CA ALA A 79 -2.16 -4.95 -3.30
C ALA A 79 -2.92 -4.05 -4.28
N VAL A 80 -2.89 -2.75 -4.06
CA VAL A 80 -3.60 -1.78 -4.92
C VAL A 80 -2.95 -1.63 -6.29
N LEU A 81 -1.66 -1.89 -6.38
CA LEU A 81 -0.85 -1.92 -7.61
C LEU A 81 0.21 -3.01 -7.46
N ALA A 82 0.82 -3.39 -8.57
CA ALA A 82 2.00 -4.23 -8.54
C ALA A 82 3.14 -3.51 -7.80
N GLY A 83 3.93 -4.26 -7.05
CA GLY A 83 5.02 -3.65 -6.31
C GLY A 83 5.82 -4.67 -5.51
N MET A 84 6.65 -4.16 -4.64
CA MET A 84 7.49 -4.98 -3.77
C MET A 84 7.17 -4.69 -2.30
N VAL A 85 7.02 -5.74 -1.52
CA VAL A 85 6.80 -5.62 -0.08
C VAL A 85 8.12 -5.17 0.56
N ILE A 86 8.09 -4.01 1.21
CA ILE A 86 9.28 -3.43 1.82
C ILE A 86 9.25 -3.44 3.34
N TYR A 87 8.09 -3.73 3.93
CA TYR A 87 7.93 -3.68 5.38
C TYR A 87 6.80 -4.60 5.80
N VAL A 88 7.06 -5.45 6.78
CA VAL A 88 6.08 -6.25 7.47
C VAL A 88 6.43 -6.18 8.95
N ASN A 89 5.51 -5.75 9.78
CA ASN A 89 5.75 -5.62 11.21
C ASN A 89 4.59 -6.15 12.04
N HIS A 90 4.95 -6.80 13.14
CA HIS A 90 4.00 -7.21 14.18
C HIS A 90 3.95 -6.10 15.22
N GLU A 91 2.82 -5.42 15.29
CA GLU A 91 2.64 -4.25 16.14
C GLU A 91 2.39 -4.65 17.62
N ILE A 92 2.46 -3.64 18.49
CA ILE A 92 2.31 -3.85 19.95
C ILE A 92 0.94 -4.41 20.30
N ASP A 93 -0.09 -4.05 19.55
CA ASP A 93 -1.48 -4.51 19.75
C ASP A 93 -1.77 -5.89 19.14
N ASN A 94 -0.73 -6.62 18.72
CA ASN A 94 -0.80 -7.90 18.03
C ASN A 94 -1.35 -7.86 16.62
N SER A 95 -1.63 -6.69 16.06
CA SER A 95 -1.94 -6.54 14.65
C SER A 95 -0.68 -6.51 13.82
N TYR A 96 -0.83 -6.61 12.50
CA TYR A 96 0.27 -6.52 11.55
C TYR A 96 0.11 -5.32 10.65
N SER A 97 1.24 -4.83 10.16
CA SER A 97 1.29 -3.77 9.14
C SER A 97 2.13 -4.22 7.97
N VAL A 98 1.71 -3.85 6.76
CA VAL A 98 2.42 -4.14 5.51
C VAL A 98 2.56 -2.86 4.72
N ILE A 99 3.71 -2.66 4.11
CA ILE A 99 3.96 -1.56 3.18
C ILE A 99 4.44 -2.15 1.87
N VAL A 100 3.84 -1.68 0.76
CA VAL A 100 4.23 -2.06 -0.59
C VAL A 100 4.71 -0.83 -1.34
N GLN A 101 5.86 -0.94 -1.99
CA GLN A 101 6.43 0.12 -2.82
C GLN A 101 6.05 -0.15 -4.27
N HIS A 102 5.44 0.85 -4.92
CA HIS A 102 4.98 0.80 -6.31
C HIS A 102 5.61 1.95 -7.09
N ALA A 103 6.84 1.80 -7.53
CA ALA A 103 7.54 2.90 -8.22
C ALA A 103 7.45 4.21 -7.41
N SER A 104 6.67 5.20 -7.85
CA SER A 104 6.50 6.47 -7.14
C SER A 104 5.47 6.44 -6.03
N TYR A 105 4.69 5.35 -5.90
CA TYR A 105 3.63 5.21 -4.89
C TYR A 105 4.07 4.30 -3.75
N LEU A 106 3.44 4.52 -2.60
CA LEU A 106 3.61 3.69 -1.41
C LEU A 106 2.23 3.40 -0.85
N SER A 107 1.90 2.14 -0.65
CA SER A 107 0.64 1.75 -0.01
C SER A 107 0.92 1.13 1.35
N ILE A 108 0.11 1.51 2.33
CA ILE A 108 0.27 1.11 3.73
C ILE A 108 -1.02 0.49 4.21
N TYR A 109 -0.91 -0.70 4.77
CA TYR A 109 -2.04 -1.50 5.26
C TYR A 109 -1.79 -1.82 6.72
N ARG A 110 -2.73 -1.48 7.60
CA ARG A 110 -2.57 -1.67 9.05
C ARG A 110 -3.82 -2.28 9.67
N SER A 111 -3.67 -2.78 10.88
CA SER A 111 -4.71 -3.50 11.63
C SER A 111 -5.05 -4.85 11.01
N LEU A 112 -4.03 -5.54 10.50
CA LEU A 112 -4.16 -6.85 9.87
C LEU A 112 -4.06 -7.95 10.93
N SER A 113 -4.82 -9.03 10.76
CA SER A 113 -4.75 -10.19 11.66
C SER A 113 -3.77 -11.25 11.21
N LYS A 114 -3.52 -11.34 9.90
CA LYS A 114 -2.64 -12.33 9.31
C LYS A 114 -1.99 -11.74 8.06
N VAL A 115 -0.70 -12.00 7.89
CA VAL A 115 0.05 -11.57 6.71
C VAL A 115 0.46 -12.80 5.91
N MET A 116 0.22 -12.76 4.59
CA MET A 116 0.49 -13.86 3.67
C MET A 116 1.62 -13.54 2.69
N THR A 117 2.39 -12.51 2.99
CA THR A 117 3.52 -12.07 2.18
C THR A 117 4.72 -11.80 3.08
N ALA A 118 5.85 -11.48 2.50
CA ALA A 118 7.08 -11.20 3.24
C ALA A 118 7.87 -10.09 2.58
N VAL A 119 8.72 -9.42 3.34
CA VAL A 119 9.62 -8.39 2.83
C VAL A 119 10.48 -8.97 1.70
N GLY A 120 10.57 -8.24 0.61
CA GLY A 120 11.31 -8.66 -0.59
C GLY A 120 10.45 -9.37 -1.63
N ASN A 121 9.23 -9.78 -1.29
CA ASN A 121 8.33 -10.39 -2.26
C ASN A 121 7.80 -9.35 -3.24
N TYR A 122 7.81 -9.72 -4.52
CA TYR A 122 7.12 -8.99 -5.56
C TYR A 122 5.67 -9.43 -5.59
N VAL A 123 4.74 -8.49 -5.59
CA VAL A 123 3.30 -8.76 -5.64
C VAL A 123 2.68 -8.09 -6.86
N GLN A 124 1.65 -8.73 -7.38
CA GLN A 124 0.89 -8.18 -8.49
C GLN A 124 -0.30 -7.37 -7.98
N ALA A 125 -0.79 -6.45 -8.82
CA ALA A 125 -2.00 -5.71 -8.49
C ALA A 125 -3.16 -6.69 -8.24
N GLY A 126 -3.88 -6.51 -7.14
CA GLY A 126 -4.97 -7.41 -6.76
C GLY A 126 -4.55 -8.69 -6.05
N GLU A 127 -3.26 -8.93 -5.88
CA GLU A 127 -2.78 -10.11 -5.15
C GLU A 127 -3.06 -9.97 -3.65
N SER A 128 -3.48 -11.07 -3.02
CA SER A 128 -3.76 -11.09 -1.58
C SER A 128 -2.49 -10.90 -0.77
N LEU A 129 -2.49 -9.91 0.12
CA LEU A 129 -1.38 -9.60 1.03
C LEU A 129 -1.64 -10.14 2.44
N ALA A 130 -2.88 -10.06 2.89
CA ALA A 130 -3.21 -10.24 4.30
C ALA A 130 -4.71 -10.42 4.49
N LEU A 131 -5.09 -10.67 5.75
CA LEU A 131 -6.48 -10.68 6.19
C LEU A 131 -6.70 -9.60 7.23
N THR A 132 -7.87 -8.98 7.21
CA THR A 132 -8.28 -8.02 8.25
C THR A 132 -8.53 -8.72 9.56
N GLY A 133 -8.50 -7.95 10.65
CA GLY A 133 -8.86 -8.42 11.98
C GLY A 133 -10.23 -7.91 12.40
N LYS A 134 -10.41 -7.81 13.71
CA LYS A 134 -11.63 -7.26 14.32
C LYS A 134 -11.73 -5.76 14.16
N GLN A 135 -10.58 -5.09 14.09
CA GLN A 135 -10.52 -3.64 13.90
C GLN A 135 -10.62 -3.28 12.42
N PRO A 136 -11.17 -2.12 12.09
CA PRO A 136 -11.19 -1.65 10.71
C PRO A 136 -9.79 -1.57 10.10
N LEU A 137 -9.72 -1.76 8.80
CA LEU A 137 -8.47 -1.63 8.05
C LEU A 137 -8.09 -0.15 7.95
N TRP A 138 -6.87 0.18 8.32
CA TRP A 138 -6.28 1.48 8.05
C TRP A 138 -5.48 1.40 6.77
N PHE A 139 -5.77 2.28 5.81
CA PHE A 139 -5.10 2.30 4.51
C PHE A 139 -4.61 3.70 4.17
N GLU A 140 -3.34 3.80 3.77
CA GLU A 140 -2.73 5.03 3.29
C GLU A 140 -2.13 4.82 1.91
N LEU A 141 -2.23 5.85 1.07
CA LEU A 141 -1.59 5.89 -0.24
C LEU A 141 -0.76 7.17 -0.34
N TRP A 142 0.51 7.01 -0.68
CA TRP A 142 1.46 8.10 -0.79
C TRP A 142 2.07 8.14 -2.17
N GLU A 143 2.34 9.34 -2.66
CA GLU A 143 3.08 9.56 -3.91
C GLU A 143 4.18 10.57 -3.67
N ASN A 144 5.43 10.20 -3.94
CA ASN A 144 6.60 11.07 -3.80
C ASN A 144 6.64 11.81 -2.45
N GLY A 145 6.31 11.13 -1.37
CA GLY A 145 6.35 11.68 -0.03
C GLY A 145 5.13 12.48 0.39
N GLN A 146 4.10 12.53 -0.44
CA GLN A 146 2.84 13.21 -0.13
C GLN A 146 1.70 12.21 0.02
N ALA A 147 0.93 12.34 1.09
CA ALA A 147 -0.25 11.52 1.29
C ALA A 147 -1.35 11.93 0.30
N LEU A 148 -1.93 10.94 -0.37
CA LEU A 148 -3.04 11.13 -1.28
C LEU A 148 -4.35 10.77 -0.61
N ASN A 149 -5.45 11.38 -1.07
CA ASN A 149 -6.78 10.91 -0.74
C ASN A 149 -7.09 9.66 -1.56
N PRO A 150 -7.16 8.47 -0.94
CA PRO A 150 -7.37 7.24 -1.71
C PRO A 150 -8.69 7.23 -2.49
N GLU A 151 -9.73 7.89 -1.99
CA GLU A 151 -11.02 7.93 -2.66
C GLU A 151 -11.01 8.68 -3.99
N GLU A 152 -10.00 9.54 -4.21
CA GLU A 152 -9.86 10.27 -5.48
C GLU A 152 -9.27 9.42 -6.60
N VAL A 153 -8.56 8.35 -6.25
CA VAL A 153 -7.86 7.51 -7.23
C VAL A 153 -8.31 6.06 -7.24
N ILE A 154 -8.98 5.61 -6.19
CA ILE A 154 -9.45 4.23 -6.04
C ILE A 154 -10.98 4.23 -5.93
N ALA A 155 -11.63 3.37 -6.70
CA ALA A 155 -13.05 3.13 -6.55
C ALA A 155 -13.28 2.12 -5.40
N PHE A 156 -13.89 2.59 -4.37
CA PHE A 156 -14.24 1.75 -3.22
C PHE A 156 -15.63 1.17 -3.31
#